data_19f47203e8d6dc520281bed3a0d93bf1
#
_entry.id   19f47203e8d6dc520281bed3a0d93bf1
#
_cell.length_a   1.000
_cell.length_b   1.000
_cell.length_c   1.000
_cell.angle_alpha   90.00
_cell.angle_beta   90.00
_cell.angle_gamma   90.00
#
_symmetry.space_group_name_H-M   'P 1'
#
loop_
_entity.id
_entity.type
_entity.pdbx_description
1 polymer ?
#
loop_
_entity_poly.entity_id
_entity_poly.type
_entity_poly.pdbx_seq_one_letter_code
_entity_poly.pdbx_strand_id
1 'polypeptide(L)'
;TKNLDLLITKVEGARLKISEHHIVKIIGVSKYSTDADVKILYEAGQRAFGENKVQDLKQKMEKLEELPIEWHFIGTLQKNKINNLIDLNPTLIQSLDSLDLALELNKKLEAKNKKLSALLQINSAYEDTKAGVLPENALEVYKQILELCPNIILKGIMSIGAHVEDEKIIKESFKTTKKIYDELVPFGAKYCSMGMSSDFELAIACGSNMIRVGSTLFKD
;
A
#
# COMPACT_ATOMS: atom_id res chain seq x y z
N THR A 1 21.15 -6.72 -3.30
CA THR A 1 21.36 -6.74 -4.75
C THR A 1 21.63 -5.32 -5.25
N LYS A 2 22.31 -5.19 -6.40
CA LYS A 2 22.62 -3.89 -6.98
C LYS A 2 21.39 -3.00 -7.14
N ASN A 3 20.28 -3.57 -7.60
CA ASN A 3 19.02 -2.81 -7.77
C ASN A 3 18.44 -2.34 -6.44
N LEU A 4 18.47 -3.18 -5.42
CA LEU A 4 18.00 -2.80 -4.07
C LEU A 4 18.89 -1.70 -3.48
N ASP A 5 20.22 -1.82 -3.60
CA ASP A 5 21.16 -0.83 -3.08
C ASP A 5 20.98 0.53 -3.77
N LEU A 6 20.76 0.52 -5.10
CA LEU A 6 20.49 1.73 -5.86
C LEU A 6 19.15 2.36 -5.46
N LEU A 7 18.10 1.54 -5.26
CA LEU A 7 16.81 2.02 -4.81
C LEU A 7 16.89 2.65 -3.42
N ILE A 8 17.56 1.97 -2.47
CA ILE A 8 17.78 2.51 -1.12
C ILE A 8 18.50 3.84 -1.19
N THR A 9 19.56 3.96 -1.99
CA THR A 9 20.31 5.22 -2.17
C THR A 9 19.40 6.35 -2.64
N LYS A 10 18.53 6.09 -3.62
CA LYS A 10 17.58 7.09 -4.13
C LYS A 10 16.54 7.48 -3.10
N VAL A 11 15.99 6.51 -2.39
CA VAL A 11 15.01 6.74 -1.32
C VAL A 11 15.63 7.57 -0.20
N GLU A 12 16.83 7.21 0.24
CA GLU A 12 17.58 7.99 1.25
C GLU A 12 17.83 9.43 0.81
N GLY A 13 18.27 9.62 -0.43
CA GLY A 13 18.46 10.96 -1.00
C GLY A 13 17.19 11.79 -1.05
N ALA A 14 16.04 11.17 -1.37
CA ALA A 14 14.76 11.86 -1.44
C ALA A 14 14.21 12.19 -0.04
N ARG A 15 14.22 11.24 0.90
CA ARG A 15 13.66 11.44 2.24
C ARG A 15 14.44 12.47 3.06
N LEU A 16 15.77 12.48 2.94
CA LEU A 16 16.62 13.41 3.68
C LEU A 16 16.40 14.88 3.28
N LYS A 17 15.89 15.11 2.07
CA LYS A 17 15.44 16.46 1.66
C LYS A 17 14.20 16.94 2.43
N ILE A 18 13.42 16.03 2.99
CA ILE A 18 12.26 16.36 3.83
C ILE A 18 12.73 16.58 5.27
N SER A 19 13.33 15.55 5.86
CA SER A 19 13.85 15.56 7.24
C SER A 19 14.68 14.29 7.49
N GLU A 20 15.65 14.37 8.37
CA GLU A 20 16.38 13.19 8.84
C GLU A 20 15.46 12.19 9.57
N HIS A 21 14.34 12.65 10.11
CA HIS A 21 13.35 11.82 10.79
C HIS A 21 12.26 11.27 9.87
N HIS A 22 12.23 11.69 8.59
CA HIS A 22 11.25 11.17 7.64
C HIS A 22 11.69 9.79 7.14
N ILE A 23 11.00 8.75 7.60
CA ILE A 23 11.29 7.37 7.23
C ILE A 23 10.34 6.90 6.14
N VAL A 24 10.87 6.22 5.13
CA VAL A 24 10.09 5.67 4.02
C VAL A 24 10.22 4.16 4.00
N LYS A 25 9.07 3.47 4.08
CA LYS A 25 8.99 2.02 3.95
C LYS A 25 8.91 1.63 2.47
N ILE A 26 9.74 0.68 2.07
CA ILE A 26 9.76 0.13 0.72
C ILE A 26 8.97 -1.17 0.69
N ILE A 27 7.95 -1.24 -0.18
CA ILE A 27 7.22 -2.47 -0.49
C ILE A 27 7.69 -2.96 -1.85
N GLY A 28 8.31 -4.15 -1.88
CA GLY A 28 8.72 -4.80 -3.12
C GLY A 28 7.53 -5.46 -3.81
N VAL A 29 7.12 -4.94 -4.96
CA VAL A 29 5.95 -5.47 -5.70
C VAL A 29 6.38 -6.65 -6.54
N SER A 30 6.03 -7.85 -6.12
CA SER A 30 6.50 -9.13 -6.67
C SER A 30 5.52 -9.84 -7.61
N LYS A 31 4.48 -9.13 -8.07
CA LYS A 31 3.38 -9.70 -8.87
C LYS A 31 3.80 -10.43 -10.16
N TYR A 32 4.93 -10.08 -10.74
CA TYR A 32 5.46 -10.72 -11.95
C TYR A 32 6.78 -11.46 -11.71
N SER A 33 7.14 -11.67 -10.46
CA SER A 33 8.40 -12.27 -10.04
C SER A 33 8.17 -13.63 -9.39
N THR A 34 9.19 -14.46 -9.40
CA THR A 34 9.13 -15.79 -8.79
C THR A 34 9.34 -15.74 -7.27
N ASP A 35 9.04 -16.82 -6.59
CA ASP A 35 9.40 -17.03 -5.18
C ASP A 35 10.91 -16.97 -4.96
N ALA A 36 11.70 -17.48 -5.91
CA ALA A 36 13.17 -17.39 -5.87
C ALA A 36 13.67 -15.93 -5.91
N ASP A 37 13.06 -15.08 -6.76
CA ASP A 37 13.41 -13.65 -6.82
C ASP A 37 13.10 -12.94 -5.50
N VAL A 38 11.95 -13.24 -4.90
CA VAL A 38 11.57 -12.71 -3.58
C VAL A 38 12.57 -13.14 -2.52
N LYS A 39 12.98 -14.41 -2.51
CA LYS A 39 13.97 -14.92 -1.57
C LYS A 39 15.31 -14.20 -1.69
N ILE A 40 15.81 -14.00 -2.91
CA ILE A 40 17.06 -13.26 -3.17
C ILE A 40 17.00 -11.84 -2.58
N LEU A 41 15.89 -11.12 -2.81
CA LEU A 41 15.71 -9.78 -2.26
C LEU A 41 15.56 -9.80 -0.73
N TYR A 42 14.88 -10.81 -0.18
CA TYR A 42 14.77 -10.98 1.26
C TYR A 42 16.15 -11.18 1.91
N GLU A 43 16.97 -12.04 1.35
CA GLU A 43 18.35 -12.28 1.80
C GLU A 43 19.22 -11.01 1.69
N ALA A 44 18.94 -10.15 0.70
CA ALA A 44 19.60 -8.86 0.54
C ALA A 44 19.08 -7.76 1.51
N GLY A 45 18.03 -8.05 2.32
CA GLY A 45 17.53 -7.14 3.34
C GLY A 45 16.13 -6.59 3.13
N GLN A 46 15.47 -6.84 1.99
CA GLN A 46 14.09 -6.43 1.77
C GLN A 46 13.13 -7.30 2.61
N ARG A 47 12.24 -6.68 3.37
CA ARG A 47 11.35 -7.38 4.31
C ARG A 47 9.89 -7.40 3.93
N ALA A 48 9.40 -6.35 3.27
CA ALA A 48 8.00 -6.18 2.89
C ALA A 48 7.81 -6.38 1.39
N PHE A 49 6.84 -7.21 1.02
CA PHE A 49 6.50 -7.50 -0.37
C PHE A 49 5.00 -7.36 -0.59
N GLY A 50 4.61 -7.02 -1.80
CA GLY A 50 3.22 -6.81 -2.18
C GLY A 50 2.79 -7.65 -3.38
N GLU A 51 1.61 -8.24 -3.26
CA GLU A 51 0.94 -8.99 -4.32
C GLU A 51 -0.43 -8.40 -4.65
N ASN A 52 -0.83 -8.50 -5.90
CA ASN A 52 -2.10 -7.94 -6.36
C ASN A 52 -3.20 -9.00 -6.63
N LYS A 53 -2.89 -10.27 -6.47
CA LYS A 53 -3.85 -11.38 -6.57
C LYS A 53 -3.76 -12.26 -5.34
N VAL A 54 -4.92 -12.62 -4.78
CA VAL A 54 -4.99 -13.48 -3.59
C VAL A 54 -4.35 -14.84 -3.83
N GLN A 55 -4.54 -15.40 -5.02
CA GLN A 55 -3.96 -16.71 -5.37
C GLN A 55 -2.43 -16.67 -5.45
N ASP A 56 -1.85 -15.62 -6.04
CA ASP A 56 -0.40 -15.47 -6.14
C ASP A 56 0.22 -15.23 -4.74
N LEU A 57 -0.45 -14.44 -3.91
CA LEU A 57 -0.06 -14.24 -2.52
C LEU A 57 -0.03 -15.56 -1.76
N LYS A 58 -1.09 -16.37 -1.86
CA LYS A 58 -1.16 -17.68 -1.23
C LYS A 58 0.01 -18.58 -1.65
N GLN A 59 0.25 -18.71 -2.94
CA GLN A 59 1.32 -19.57 -3.46
C GLN A 59 2.71 -19.14 -2.95
N LYS A 60 2.98 -17.84 -2.93
CA LYS A 60 4.28 -17.32 -2.45
C LYS A 60 4.42 -17.47 -0.95
N MET A 61 3.36 -17.22 -0.18
CA MET A 61 3.37 -17.44 1.27
C MET A 61 3.65 -18.90 1.63
N GLU A 62 3.04 -19.85 0.91
CA GLU A 62 3.27 -21.28 1.12
C GLU A 62 4.71 -21.69 0.79
N LYS A 63 5.25 -21.21 -0.33
CA LYS A 63 6.63 -21.55 -0.75
C LYS A 63 7.72 -20.87 0.09
N LEU A 64 7.41 -19.78 0.73
CA LEU A 64 8.34 -18.97 1.52
C LEU A 64 7.94 -18.92 3.01
N GLU A 65 7.23 -19.93 3.48
CA GLU A 65 6.68 -19.99 4.85
C GLU A 65 7.75 -19.89 5.95
N GLU A 66 8.98 -20.33 5.65
CA GLU A 66 10.11 -20.27 6.58
C GLU A 66 10.65 -18.84 6.77
N LEU A 67 10.30 -17.91 5.90
CA LEU A 67 10.78 -16.53 5.92
C LEU A 67 9.72 -15.62 6.56
N PRO A 68 10.08 -14.83 7.58
CA PRO A 68 9.15 -13.88 8.20
C PRO A 68 8.97 -12.64 7.33
N ILE A 69 8.36 -12.82 6.17
CA ILE A 69 8.07 -11.75 5.21
C ILE A 69 6.83 -10.97 5.66
N GLU A 70 6.91 -9.65 5.58
CA GLU A 70 5.72 -8.79 5.71
C GLU A 70 4.98 -8.74 4.37
N TRP A 71 3.89 -9.49 4.27
CA TRP A 71 3.09 -9.53 3.06
C TRP A 71 2.00 -8.46 3.05
N HIS A 72 1.98 -7.67 1.99
CA HIS A 72 0.94 -6.69 1.70
C HIS A 72 0.07 -7.14 0.53
N PHE A 73 -1.23 -6.97 0.67
CA PHE A 73 -2.15 -7.11 -0.46
C PHE A 73 -2.41 -5.73 -1.05
N ILE A 74 -2.10 -5.54 -2.32
CA ILE A 74 -2.12 -4.23 -2.99
C ILE A 74 -3.03 -4.20 -4.23
N GLY A 75 -3.70 -5.30 -4.54
CA GLY A 75 -4.61 -5.40 -5.69
C GLY A 75 -6.07 -5.15 -5.32
N THR A 76 -6.92 -5.07 -6.33
CA THR A 76 -8.36 -4.94 -6.13
C THR A 76 -8.91 -6.17 -5.40
N LEU A 77 -9.56 -5.95 -4.26
CA LEU A 77 -10.16 -7.02 -3.47
C LEU A 77 -11.60 -7.25 -3.90
N GLN A 78 -11.83 -8.38 -4.55
CA GLN A 78 -13.17 -8.86 -4.89
C GLN A 78 -13.84 -9.46 -3.66
N LYS A 79 -15.14 -9.22 -3.48
CA LYS A 79 -15.90 -9.71 -2.31
C LYS A 79 -15.84 -11.23 -2.13
N ASN A 80 -15.83 -11.99 -3.23
CA ASN A 80 -15.71 -13.46 -3.20
C ASN A 80 -14.32 -13.97 -2.80
N LYS A 81 -13.32 -13.11 -2.70
CA LYS A 81 -11.94 -13.43 -2.27
C LYS A 81 -11.61 -13.00 -0.84
N ILE A 82 -12.52 -12.31 -0.19
CA ILE A 82 -12.28 -11.77 1.17
C ILE A 82 -11.93 -12.87 2.15
N ASN A 83 -12.69 -13.96 2.22
CA ASN A 83 -12.40 -15.06 3.14
C ASN A 83 -11.02 -15.67 2.89
N ASN A 84 -10.65 -15.87 1.64
CA ASN A 84 -9.33 -16.40 1.29
C ASN A 84 -8.21 -15.46 1.75
N LEU A 85 -8.39 -14.16 1.57
CA LEU A 85 -7.41 -13.17 2.02
C LEU A 85 -7.30 -13.10 3.55
N ILE A 86 -8.41 -13.16 4.28
CA ILE A 86 -8.42 -13.20 5.74
C ILE A 86 -7.63 -14.43 6.25
N ASP A 87 -7.83 -15.58 5.64
CA ASP A 87 -7.15 -16.83 6.03
C ASP A 87 -5.62 -16.75 5.79
N LEU A 88 -5.17 -15.97 4.82
CA LEU A 88 -3.75 -15.71 4.60
C LEU A 88 -3.14 -14.76 5.64
N ASN A 89 -3.95 -13.98 6.31
CA ASN A 89 -3.53 -13.04 7.34
C ASN A 89 -2.39 -12.10 6.92
N PRO A 90 -2.55 -11.32 5.84
CA PRO A 90 -1.51 -10.39 5.41
C PRO A 90 -1.24 -9.32 6.47
N THR A 91 -0.03 -8.77 6.45
CA THR A 91 0.37 -7.69 7.36
C THR A 91 -0.46 -6.43 7.14
N LEU A 92 -0.79 -6.12 5.89
CA LEU A 92 -1.54 -4.92 5.52
C LEU A 92 -2.30 -5.11 4.21
N ILE A 93 -3.55 -4.69 4.19
CA ILE A 93 -4.36 -4.54 2.97
C ILE A 93 -4.33 -3.07 2.59
N GLN A 94 -3.72 -2.72 1.44
CA GLN A 94 -3.58 -1.32 1.02
C GLN A 94 -4.73 -0.82 0.14
N SER A 95 -5.60 -1.70 -0.30
CA SER A 95 -6.60 -1.45 -1.34
C SER A 95 -8.04 -1.49 -0.83
N LEU A 96 -8.28 -1.03 0.39
CA LEU A 96 -9.62 -0.84 0.92
C LEU A 96 -10.23 0.41 0.26
N ASP A 97 -11.04 0.22 -0.78
CA ASP A 97 -11.39 1.28 -1.72
C ASP A 97 -12.79 1.89 -1.52
N SER A 98 -13.55 1.41 -0.54
CA SER A 98 -14.90 1.90 -0.27
C SER A 98 -15.39 1.50 1.12
N LEU A 99 -16.39 2.24 1.62
CA LEU A 99 -17.10 1.86 2.84
C LEU A 99 -17.83 0.52 2.67
N ASP A 100 -18.42 0.27 1.52
CA ASP A 100 -19.13 -0.99 1.22
C ASP A 100 -18.20 -2.20 1.34
N LEU A 101 -16.98 -2.11 0.76
CA LEU A 101 -15.97 -3.15 0.91
C LEU A 101 -15.51 -3.30 2.38
N ALA A 102 -15.35 -2.20 3.10
CA ALA A 102 -14.98 -2.22 4.51
C ALA A 102 -16.03 -2.92 5.38
N LEU A 103 -17.30 -2.64 5.17
CA LEU A 103 -18.40 -3.29 5.90
C LEU A 103 -18.42 -4.81 5.64
N GLU A 104 -18.24 -5.22 4.40
CA GLU A 104 -18.21 -6.65 4.04
C GLU A 104 -16.96 -7.35 4.61
N LEU A 105 -15.81 -6.70 4.53
CA LEU A 105 -14.57 -7.21 5.15
C LEU A 105 -14.73 -7.36 6.67
N ASN A 106 -15.26 -6.33 7.34
CA ASN A 106 -15.47 -6.35 8.79
C ASN A 106 -16.42 -7.48 9.22
N LYS A 107 -17.54 -7.65 8.50
CA LYS A 107 -18.50 -8.74 8.77
C LYS A 107 -17.82 -10.11 8.72
N LYS A 108 -16.96 -10.35 7.73
CA LYS A 108 -16.25 -11.63 7.59
C LYS A 108 -15.13 -11.80 8.62
N LEU A 109 -14.45 -10.71 8.98
CA LEU A 109 -13.47 -10.71 10.07
C LEU A 109 -14.12 -11.03 11.41
N GLU A 110 -15.27 -10.42 11.70
CA GLU A 110 -16.04 -10.70 12.93
C GLU A 110 -16.44 -12.17 12.99
N ALA A 111 -17.00 -12.73 11.92
CA ALA A 111 -17.39 -14.14 11.85
C ALA A 111 -16.23 -15.11 12.09
N LYS A 112 -15.00 -14.72 11.76
CA LYS A 112 -13.78 -15.50 11.98
C LYS A 112 -13.03 -15.13 13.26
N ASN A 113 -13.54 -14.17 14.03
CA ASN A 113 -12.90 -13.62 15.22
C ASN A 113 -11.45 -13.15 14.94
N LYS A 114 -11.28 -12.44 13.84
CA LYS A 114 -9.98 -11.93 13.37
C LYS A 114 -10.01 -10.42 13.18
N LYS A 115 -8.83 -9.81 13.20
CA LYS A 115 -8.60 -8.40 12.85
C LYS A 115 -7.53 -8.31 11.77
N LEU A 116 -7.65 -7.34 10.87
CA LEU A 116 -6.64 -7.02 9.86
C LEU A 116 -6.39 -5.52 9.81
N SER A 117 -5.15 -5.17 9.51
CA SER A 117 -4.77 -3.80 9.22
C SER A 117 -5.02 -3.45 7.76
N ALA A 118 -5.48 -2.22 7.52
CA ALA A 118 -5.78 -1.74 6.18
C ALA A 118 -5.43 -0.26 6.00
N LEU A 119 -5.25 0.14 4.74
CA LEU A 119 -5.20 1.53 4.30
C LEU A 119 -6.43 1.81 3.44
N LEU A 120 -7.03 2.99 3.61
CA LEU A 120 -8.09 3.46 2.73
C LEU A 120 -7.49 3.95 1.42
N GLN A 121 -7.94 3.39 0.31
CA GLN A 121 -7.50 3.83 -1.02
C GLN A 121 -8.27 5.05 -1.47
N ILE A 122 -7.54 6.08 -1.88
CA ILE A 122 -8.06 7.37 -2.35
C ILE A 122 -7.86 7.48 -3.87
N ASN A 123 -8.90 7.88 -4.57
CA ASN A 123 -8.83 8.27 -5.99
C ASN A 123 -8.42 9.74 -6.10
N SER A 124 -7.15 10.02 -5.89
CA SER A 124 -6.61 11.39 -5.80
C SER A 124 -6.48 12.10 -7.14
N ALA A 125 -6.56 11.37 -8.23
CA ALA A 125 -6.46 11.92 -9.59
C ALA A 125 -7.83 12.15 -10.24
N TYR A 126 -8.93 11.82 -9.57
CA TYR A 126 -10.31 11.89 -10.11
C TYR A 126 -10.50 11.13 -11.42
N GLU A 127 -9.79 10.01 -11.58
CA GLU A 127 -9.92 9.18 -12.78
C GLU A 127 -11.10 8.20 -12.60
N ASP A 128 -12.10 8.27 -13.48
CA ASP A 128 -13.32 7.44 -13.41
C ASP A 128 -13.03 5.94 -13.46
N THR A 129 -11.92 5.55 -14.08
CA THR A 129 -11.51 4.15 -14.21
C THR A 129 -10.75 3.62 -13.00
N LYS A 130 -10.38 4.47 -12.04
CA LYS A 130 -9.63 4.07 -10.85
C LYS A 130 -10.52 3.87 -9.64
N ALA A 131 -10.22 2.81 -8.89
CA ALA A 131 -10.82 2.54 -7.60
C ALA A 131 -10.36 3.57 -6.55
N GLY A 132 -11.14 3.71 -5.51
CA GLY A 132 -10.83 4.55 -4.38
C GLY A 132 -11.91 5.56 -4.05
N VAL A 133 -11.85 6.05 -2.83
CA VAL A 133 -12.76 7.08 -2.34
C VAL A 133 -12.33 8.43 -2.91
N LEU A 134 -13.29 9.25 -3.35
CA LEU A 134 -12.99 10.60 -3.81
C LEU A 134 -12.41 11.45 -2.65
N PRO A 135 -11.47 12.35 -2.92
CA PRO A 135 -10.80 13.17 -1.91
C PRO A 135 -11.76 13.89 -0.96
N GLU A 136 -12.84 14.47 -1.47
CA GLU A 136 -13.86 15.18 -0.68
C GLU A 136 -14.62 14.29 0.31
N ASN A 137 -14.67 12.99 0.09
CA ASN A 137 -15.35 12.03 0.95
C ASN A 137 -14.39 11.27 1.88
N ALA A 138 -13.10 11.42 1.70
CA ALA A 138 -12.09 10.58 2.36
C ALA A 138 -12.12 10.67 3.89
N LEU A 139 -12.20 11.87 4.44
CA LEU A 139 -12.23 12.10 5.89
C LEU A 139 -13.48 11.47 6.53
N GLU A 140 -14.64 11.65 5.91
CA GLU A 140 -15.90 11.09 6.40
C GLU A 140 -15.90 9.56 6.33
N VAL A 141 -15.51 8.99 5.19
CA VAL A 141 -15.45 7.52 5.01
C VAL A 141 -14.45 6.89 5.98
N TYR A 142 -13.30 7.51 6.19
CA TYR A 142 -12.29 7.02 7.16
C TYR A 142 -12.88 6.94 8.58
N LYS A 143 -13.56 8.00 9.02
CA LYS A 143 -14.23 8.03 10.32
C LYS A 143 -15.35 7.02 10.44
N GLN A 144 -16.16 6.85 9.39
CA GLN A 144 -17.21 5.83 9.36
C GLN A 144 -16.64 4.41 9.50
N ILE A 145 -15.51 4.12 8.85
CA ILE A 145 -14.86 2.82 8.98
C ILE A 145 -14.34 2.62 10.42
N LEU A 146 -13.73 3.63 11.03
CA LEU A 146 -13.29 3.57 12.42
C LEU A 146 -14.45 3.24 13.38
N GLU A 147 -15.62 3.82 13.14
CA GLU A 147 -16.80 3.61 13.97
C GLU A 147 -17.50 2.26 13.70
N LEU A 148 -17.71 1.92 12.43
CA LEU A 148 -18.55 0.79 12.02
C LEU A 148 -17.79 -0.53 11.86
N CYS A 149 -16.47 -0.48 11.73
CA CYS A 149 -15.64 -1.63 11.39
C CYS A 149 -14.56 -1.90 12.46
N PRO A 150 -14.93 -2.33 13.68
CA PRO A 150 -13.97 -2.50 14.79
C PRO A 150 -12.92 -3.58 14.54
N ASN A 151 -13.14 -4.49 13.59
CA ASN A 151 -12.17 -5.53 13.25
C ASN A 151 -11.19 -5.13 12.14
N ILE A 152 -11.35 -3.94 11.57
CA ILE A 152 -10.40 -3.32 10.65
C ILE A 152 -9.56 -2.30 11.42
N ILE A 153 -8.25 -2.48 11.41
CA ILE A 153 -7.30 -1.54 12.01
C ILE A 153 -6.82 -0.60 10.89
N LEU A 154 -7.43 0.58 10.78
CA LEU A 154 -7.00 1.57 9.80
C LEU A 154 -5.66 2.19 10.22
N LYS A 155 -4.68 2.12 9.31
CA LYS A 155 -3.31 2.63 9.52
C LYS A 155 -2.92 3.79 8.60
N GLY A 156 -3.85 4.31 7.86
CA GLY A 156 -3.60 5.42 6.95
C GLY A 156 -4.29 5.26 5.60
N ILE A 157 -3.69 5.83 4.59
CA ILE A 157 -4.23 5.88 3.25
C ILE A 157 -3.24 5.46 2.17
N MET A 158 -3.76 5.09 1.01
CA MET A 158 -3.00 4.76 -0.18
C MET A 158 -3.60 5.48 -1.38
N SER A 159 -2.75 5.92 -2.29
CA SER A 159 -3.17 6.35 -3.62
C SER A 159 -2.23 5.87 -4.71
N ILE A 160 -2.77 5.81 -5.92
CA ILE A 160 -1.99 5.62 -7.15
C ILE A 160 -1.93 7.00 -7.81
N GLY A 161 -0.73 7.45 -8.18
CA GLY A 161 -0.54 8.72 -8.87
C GLY A 161 -1.31 8.77 -10.20
N ALA A 162 -1.59 9.97 -10.68
CA ALA A 162 -2.24 10.15 -11.98
C ALA A 162 -1.46 9.42 -13.08
N HIS A 163 -2.18 8.69 -13.93
CA HIS A 163 -1.59 7.92 -15.02
C HIS A 163 -1.46 8.77 -16.30
N VAL A 164 -0.63 9.79 -16.21
CA VAL A 164 -0.36 10.78 -17.27
C VAL A 164 1.13 11.06 -17.35
N GLU A 165 1.57 11.67 -18.42
CA GLU A 165 2.99 12.09 -18.60
C GLU A 165 3.30 13.43 -17.91
N ASP A 166 2.28 14.24 -17.64
CA ASP A 166 2.45 15.56 -17.02
C ASP A 166 2.79 15.43 -15.53
N GLU A 167 4.05 15.70 -15.19
CA GLU A 167 4.57 15.67 -13.82
C GLU A 167 3.81 16.60 -12.86
N LYS A 168 3.28 17.73 -13.35
CA LYS A 168 2.50 18.66 -12.52
C LYS A 168 1.19 18.02 -12.07
N ILE A 169 0.51 17.30 -12.95
CA ILE A 169 -0.74 16.58 -12.62
C ILE A 169 -0.45 15.46 -11.63
N ILE A 170 0.63 14.69 -11.84
CA ILE A 170 1.06 13.63 -10.92
C ILE A 170 1.36 14.23 -9.54
N LYS A 171 2.10 15.32 -9.50
CA LYS A 171 2.45 16.02 -8.25
C LYS A 171 1.22 16.53 -7.51
N GLU A 172 0.24 17.12 -8.20
CA GLU A 172 -1.01 17.57 -7.57
C GLU A 172 -1.81 16.41 -6.97
N SER A 173 -1.84 15.25 -7.63
CA SER A 173 -2.47 14.04 -7.07
C SER A 173 -1.80 13.58 -5.76
N PHE A 174 -0.48 13.64 -5.68
CA PHE A 174 0.26 13.32 -4.46
C PHE A 174 0.06 14.37 -3.35
N LYS A 175 0.01 15.64 -3.68
CA LYS A 175 -0.31 16.70 -2.71
C LYS A 175 -1.71 16.54 -2.16
N THR A 176 -2.68 16.18 -2.98
CA THR A 176 -4.05 15.90 -2.55
C THR A 176 -4.07 14.76 -1.53
N THR A 177 -3.38 13.66 -1.82
CA THR A 177 -3.26 12.53 -0.90
C THR A 177 -2.59 12.93 0.40
N LYS A 178 -1.51 13.69 0.35
CA LYS A 178 -0.78 14.15 1.55
C LYS A 178 -1.64 15.04 2.44
N LYS A 179 -2.40 15.94 1.84
CA LYS A 179 -3.33 16.81 2.59
C LYS A 179 -4.36 15.98 3.36
N ILE A 180 -4.96 14.98 2.71
CA ILE A 180 -5.91 14.06 3.36
C ILE A 180 -5.21 13.30 4.50
N TYR A 181 -4.01 12.78 4.24
CA TYR A 181 -3.21 12.10 5.26
C TYR A 181 -2.99 12.96 6.50
N ASP A 182 -2.59 14.22 6.32
CA ASP A 182 -2.36 15.14 7.43
C ASP A 182 -3.63 15.38 8.27
N GLU A 183 -4.79 15.48 7.63
CA GLU A 183 -6.09 15.60 8.31
C GLU A 183 -6.46 14.31 9.08
N LEU A 184 -5.93 13.15 8.68
CA LEU A 184 -6.21 11.86 9.29
C LEU A 184 -5.21 11.45 10.38
N VAL A 185 -4.07 12.11 10.49
CA VAL A 185 -3.07 11.83 11.56
C VAL A 185 -3.69 11.86 12.96
N PRO A 186 -4.55 12.84 13.33
CA PRO A 186 -5.24 12.83 14.61
C PRO A 186 -6.16 11.61 14.83
N PHE A 187 -6.55 10.92 13.77
CA PHE A 187 -7.39 9.72 13.80
C PHE A 187 -6.58 8.42 13.66
N GLY A 188 -5.27 8.47 13.87
CA GLY A 188 -4.40 7.30 13.92
C GLY A 188 -3.75 6.92 12.60
N ALA A 189 -3.84 7.74 11.55
CA ALA A 189 -3.14 7.48 10.30
C ALA A 189 -1.62 7.54 10.49
N LYS A 190 -0.93 6.47 10.08
CA LYS A 190 0.53 6.31 10.13
C LYS A 190 1.17 6.32 8.76
N TYR A 191 0.50 5.73 7.76
CA TYR A 191 1.05 5.51 6.43
C TYR A 191 0.34 6.36 5.39
N CYS A 192 1.14 7.06 4.60
CA CYS A 192 0.76 7.70 3.35
C CYS A 192 1.46 6.93 2.23
N SER A 193 0.79 5.86 1.77
CA SER A 193 1.32 4.97 0.74
C SER A 193 1.03 5.53 -0.63
N MET A 194 2.04 6.10 -1.27
CA MET A 194 1.98 6.59 -2.63
C MET A 194 3.37 6.60 -3.25
N GLY A 195 3.45 6.43 -4.56
CA GLY A 195 4.68 6.34 -5.32
C GLY A 195 5.01 4.91 -5.74
N MET A 196 5.34 4.76 -7.01
CA MET A 196 5.72 3.54 -7.68
C MET A 196 7.08 3.72 -8.39
N SER A 197 7.53 2.71 -9.14
CA SER A 197 8.85 2.73 -9.79
C SER A 197 9.13 3.99 -10.63
N SER A 198 8.12 4.57 -11.27
CA SER A 198 8.27 5.74 -12.15
C SER A 198 8.19 7.09 -11.44
N ASP A 199 7.62 7.15 -10.23
CA ASP A 199 7.25 8.42 -9.58
C ASP A 199 7.53 8.47 -8.06
N PHE A 200 8.19 7.47 -7.50
CA PHE A 200 8.40 7.40 -6.04
C PHE A 200 9.21 8.57 -5.47
N GLU A 201 10.19 9.10 -6.22
CA GLU A 201 10.98 10.24 -5.75
C GLU A 201 10.10 11.49 -5.61
N LEU A 202 9.22 11.72 -6.58
CA LEU A 202 8.23 12.80 -6.54
C LEU A 202 7.23 12.59 -5.40
N ALA A 203 6.75 11.36 -5.20
CA ALA A 203 5.84 11.02 -4.12
C ALA A 203 6.48 11.28 -2.75
N ILE A 204 7.74 10.90 -2.55
CA ILE A 204 8.49 11.18 -1.31
C ILE A 204 8.63 12.70 -1.11
N ALA A 205 8.98 13.45 -2.16
CA ALA A 205 9.04 14.91 -2.11
C ALA A 205 7.71 15.54 -1.68
N CYS A 206 6.58 14.90 -1.98
CA CYS A 206 5.24 15.30 -1.54
C CYS A 206 4.84 14.74 -0.16
N GLY A 207 5.71 13.99 0.52
CA GLY A 207 5.51 13.50 1.88
C GLY A 207 5.10 12.02 2.01
N SER A 208 5.23 11.22 0.95
CA SER A 208 5.04 9.77 1.05
C SER A 208 6.00 9.15 2.06
N ASN A 209 5.50 8.23 2.88
CA ASN A 209 6.31 7.43 3.81
C ASN A 209 6.22 5.92 3.55
N MET A 210 5.57 5.53 2.45
CA MET A 210 5.51 4.15 1.97
C MET A 210 5.42 4.16 0.44
N ILE A 211 6.31 3.44 -0.22
CA ILE A 211 6.36 3.32 -1.68
C ILE A 211 6.22 1.86 -2.11
N ARG A 212 5.72 1.64 -3.33
CA ARG A 212 5.48 0.32 -3.90
C ARG A 212 6.23 0.19 -5.21
N VAL A 213 7.35 -0.50 -5.20
CA VAL A 213 8.26 -0.59 -6.34
C VAL A 213 8.43 -2.04 -6.81
N GLY A 214 8.28 -2.26 -8.09
CA GLY A 214 8.40 -3.57 -8.72
C GLY A 214 9.50 -3.60 -9.78
N SER A 215 9.27 -2.95 -10.90
CA SER A 215 10.20 -2.99 -12.04
C SER A 215 11.63 -2.52 -11.71
N THR A 216 11.78 -1.59 -10.79
CA THR A 216 13.09 -1.11 -10.33
C THR A 216 13.87 -2.16 -9.53
N LEU A 217 13.17 -3.08 -8.87
CA LEU A 217 13.79 -4.12 -8.04
C LEU A 217 14.07 -5.41 -8.79
N PHE A 218 13.12 -5.85 -9.64
CA PHE A 218 13.07 -7.19 -10.22
C PHE A 218 13.51 -7.26 -11.68
N LYS A 219 13.71 -6.15 -12.36
CA LYS A 219 14.28 -6.14 -13.71
C LYS A 219 15.80 -6.05 -13.63
N ASP A 220 16.46 -6.87 -14.44
CA ASP A 220 17.92 -6.82 -14.69
C ASP A 220 18.32 -5.56 -15.49
#